data_8c3206fe54f7f9b6994ec80e11993eb1
#
_entry.id   8c3206fe54f7f9b6994ec80e11993eb1
#
_cell.length_a   1.000
_cell.length_b   1.000
_cell.length_c   1.000
_cell.angle_alpha   90.00
_cell.angle_beta   90.00
_cell.angle_gamma   90.00
#
_symmetry.space_group_name_H-M   'P 1'
#
loop_
_entity.id
_entity.type
_entity.pdbx_description
1 polymer ?
#
loop_
_entity_poly.entity_id
_entity_poly.type
_entity_poly.pdbx_seq_one_letter_code
_entity_poly.pdbx_strand_id
1 'polypeptide(L)'
;MKRLEFIKKIGLATVGLPLLSSFEVFSFTRRYQKVIYPPVDGRFETFDFELFEKLKKLDKDYQKKLAEGNDTVSVVLPDGTYFYIDDSSKTKDYYYIKEIPPYSYFAVAKSYDRRGYITEKGLLGEPHFWEKGRWYYFNKEGKLEKTINYDEVSKFTFEQVEDFCLSKGMKLRRGYNGRGTIYKGAGALIERIYRPGGSYNCWDISYWGETHLDWYRLDLQTGEVLFYNKFDGIRY
;
A
#
# COMPACT_ATOMS: atom_id res chain seq x y z
N MET A 1 11.59 31.18 29.25
CA MET A 1 12.29 30.79 30.50
C MET A 1 12.70 29.34 30.36
N LYS A 2 13.84 29.13 30.05
CA LYS A 2 15.07 28.40 30.33
C LYS A 2 14.87 26.95 30.81
N ARG A 3 15.01 26.03 29.86
CA ARG A 3 15.03 24.56 30.02
C ARG A 3 16.39 24.00 30.50
N LEU A 4 17.23 24.80 31.11
CA LEU A 4 18.65 24.50 31.42
C LEU A 4 18.96 24.38 32.91
N GLU A 5 17.97 24.43 33.81
CA GLU A 5 18.25 24.38 35.27
C GLU A 5 17.85 23.10 35.99
N PHE A 6 17.41 22.04 35.23
CA PHE A 6 16.99 20.79 35.87
C PHE A 6 18.11 19.74 36.03
N ILE A 7 19.32 19.99 35.53
CA ILE A 7 20.41 18.99 35.52
C ILE A 7 21.46 19.18 36.62
N LYS A 8 21.29 20.14 37.51
CA LYS A 8 22.32 20.47 38.53
C LYS A 8 22.04 20.07 39.98
N LYS A 9 21.13 19.12 40.22
CA LYS A 9 20.89 18.63 41.60
C LYS A 9 20.68 17.12 41.67
N ILE A 10 21.68 16.34 41.26
CA ILE A 10 21.82 14.98 41.81
C ILE A 10 23.29 14.79 42.11
N GLY A 11 23.59 14.94 43.39
CA GLY A 11 24.92 14.79 43.98
C GLY A 11 25.37 13.34 44.03
N LEU A 12 26.67 13.17 44.03
CA LEU A 12 27.44 11.94 44.21
C LEU A 12 26.95 11.07 45.37
N ALA A 13 26.75 9.77 45.05
CA ALA A 13 27.03 8.71 46.02
C ALA A 13 27.68 7.56 45.25
N THR A 14 28.95 7.41 45.43
CA THR A 14 29.79 6.27 45.08
C THR A 14 29.43 5.09 45.93
N VAL A 15 29.09 3.90 45.31
CA VAL A 15 29.49 2.55 45.79
C VAL A 15 29.15 1.51 44.71
N GLY A 16 30.16 0.75 44.28
CA GLY A 16 30.00 -0.65 43.86
C GLY A 16 29.63 -0.95 42.40
N LEU A 17 30.62 -1.24 41.58
CA LEU A 17 30.51 -1.97 40.31
C LEU A 17 29.70 -3.26 40.44
N PRO A 18 28.93 -3.62 39.43
CA PRO A 18 29.43 -4.58 38.44
C PRO A 18 29.22 -4.14 37.00
N LEU A 19 30.13 -4.60 36.17
CA LEU A 19 30.17 -4.63 34.70
C LEU A 19 28.74 -4.82 34.09
N LEU A 20 28.15 -3.74 33.69
CA LEU A 20 27.04 -3.79 32.73
C LEU A 20 27.64 -3.52 31.35
N SER A 21 27.66 -4.61 30.57
CA SER A 21 27.91 -4.63 29.15
C SER A 21 27.35 -3.38 28.49
N SER A 22 28.20 -2.71 27.74
CA SER A 22 27.86 -1.65 26.82
C SER A 22 26.73 -2.10 25.88
N PHE A 23 25.49 -1.84 26.27
CA PHE A 23 24.43 -1.72 25.31
C PHE A 23 24.75 -0.43 24.53
N GLU A 24 25.46 -0.57 23.43
CA GLU A 24 25.43 0.43 22.38
C GLU A 24 23.97 0.59 21.96
N VAL A 25 23.33 1.63 22.48
CA VAL A 25 22.10 2.15 21.92
C VAL A 25 22.51 2.69 20.55
N PHE A 26 22.53 1.80 19.55
CA PHE A 26 22.51 2.20 18.16
C PHE A 26 21.20 2.94 17.95
N SER A 27 21.21 4.24 18.20
CA SER A 27 20.17 5.13 17.72
C SER A 27 20.30 5.17 16.20
N PHE A 28 19.72 4.17 15.56
CA PHE A 28 19.41 4.21 14.13
C PHE A 28 18.38 5.31 13.94
N THR A 29 18.80 6.55 13.86
CA THR A 29 18.03 7.60 13.19
C THR A 29 18.02 7.29 11.69
N ARG A 30 17.43 6.15 11.28
CA ARG A 30 16.97 6.00 9.93
C ARG A 30 15.95 7.11 9.73
N ARG A 31 16.27 8.06 8.85
CA ARG A 31 15.28 8.99 8.31
C ARG A 31 14.24 8.12 7.60
N TYR A 32 13.16 7.80 8.29
CA TYR A 32 11.99 7.17 7.68
C TYR A 32 11.54 8.11 6.57
N GLN A 33 11.63 7.65 5.33
CA GLN A 33 10.96 8.36 4.26
C GLN A 33 9.47 8.21 4.54
N LYS A 34 8.86 9.32 4.96
CA LYS A 34 7.43 9.38 5.24
C LYS A 34 6.67 8.74 4.07
N VAL A 35 5.68 7.90 4.39
CA VAL A 35 4.76 7.36 3.36
C VAL A 35 4.17 8.52 2.57
N ILE A 36 4.36 8.50 1.26
CA ILE A 36 3.79 9.50 0.36
C ILE A 36 2.56 8.86 -0.27
N TYR A 37 1.40 9.46 0.01
CA TYR A 37 0.13 9.05 -0.58
C TYR A 37 -0.11 9.82 -1.86
N PRO A 38 -0.46 9.15 -2.98
CA PRO A 38 -0.95 9.84 -4.16
C PRO A 38 -2.20 10.67 -3.81
N PRO A 39 -2.32 11.90 -4.33
CA PRO A 39 -3.48 12.72 -4.02
C PRO A 39 -4.75 12.17 -4.67
N VAL A 40 -5.81 12.02 -3.88
CA VAL A 40 -7.16 11.71 -4.35
C VAL A 40 -8.14 12.61 -3.62
N ASP A 41 -9.03 13.25 -4.37
CA ASP A 41 -10.04 14.19 -3.84
C ASP A 41 -11.45 13.86 -4.33
N GLY A 42 -12.46 14.53 -3.76
CA GLY A 42 -13.86 14.33 -4.11
C GLY A 42 -14.34 15.12 -5.32
N ARG A 43 -13.46 15.65 -6.18
CA ARG A 43 -13.87 16.39 -7.38
C ARG A 43 -14.33 15.43 -8.48
N PHE A 44 -15.36 15.83 -9.22
CA PHE A 44 -15.79 15.14 -10.42
C PHE A 44 -14.71 15.20 -11.50
N GLU A 45 -14.57 14.11 -12.24
CA GLU A 45 -13.69 14.03 -13.41
C GLU A 45 -14.29 13.12 -14.47
N THR A 46 -13.78 13.22 -15.68
CA THR A 46 -14.14 12.35 -16.80
C THR A 46 -12.96 11.49 -17.22
N PHE A 47 -13.24 10.35 -17.80
CA PHE A 47 -12.24 9.44 -18.36
C PHE A 47 -11.44 10.15 -19.46
N ASP A 48 -10.13 10.07 -19.37
CA ASP A 48 -9.22 10.66 -20.36
C ASP A 48 -9.00 9.70 -21.53
N PHE A 49 -9.87 9.82 -22.54
CA PHE A 49 -9.79 9.03 -23.77
C PHE A 49 -8.50 9.29 -24.58
N GLU A 50 -7.97 10.53 -24.54
CA GLU A 50 -6.73 10.84 -25.22
C GLU A 50 -5.53 10.14 -24.60
N LEU A 51 -5.45 10.15 -23.26
CA LEU A 51 -4.44 9.40 -22.54
C LEU A 51 -4.57 7.91 -22.85
N PHE A 52 -5.77 7.36 -22.83
CA PHE A 52 -6.02 5.95 -23.13
C PHE A 52 -5.48 5.56 -24.51
N GLU A 53 -5.80 6.33 -25.55
CA GLU A 53 -5.30 6.09 -26.91
C GLU A 53 -3.76 6.22 -27.02
N LYS A 54 -3.14 7.12 -26.26
CA LYS A 54 -1.68 7.21 -26.15
C LYS A 54 -1.08 5.96 -25.50
N LEU A 55 -1.66 5.49 -24.40
CA LEU A 55 -1.17 4.31 -23.66
C LEU A 55 -1.35 3.02 -24.47
N LYS A 56 -2.43 2.87 -25.25
CA LYS A 56 -2.60 1.75 -26.21
C LYS A 56 -1.43 1.63 -27.18
N LYS A 57 -0.91 2.76 -27.67
CA LYS A 57 0.25 2.78 -28.59
C LYS A 57 1.57 2.39 -27.91
N LEU A 58 1.67 2.59 -26.61
CA LEU A 58 2.86 2.26 -25.82
C LEU A 58 2.84 0.80 -25.33
N ASP A 59 1.67 0.18 -25.23
CA ASP A 59 1.51 -1.21 -24.79
C ASP A 59 1.83 -2.17 -25.95
N LYS A 60 3.02 -2.78 -25.91
CA LYS A 60 3.51 -3.67 -26.96
C LYS A 60 2.63 -4.91 -27.17
N ASP A 61 1.91 -5.34 -26.14
CA ASP A 61 1.07 -6.54 -26.16
C ASP A 61 -0.40 -6.22 -26.39
N TYR A 62 -0.78 -4.94 -26.54
CA TYR A 62 -2.19 -4.52 -26.63
C TYR A 62 -2.95 -5.24 -27.75
N GLN A 63 -2.41 -5.29 -28.97
CA GLN A 63 -3.06 -5.92 -30.11
C GLN A 63 -3.30 -7.43 -29.90
N LYS A 64 -2.34 -8.11 -29.26
CA LYS A 64 -2.47 -9.51 -28.89
C LYS A 64 -3.58 -9.71 -27.86
N LYS A 65 -3.59 -8.90 -26.80
CA LYS A 65 -4.63 -8.94 -25.76
C LYS A 65 -6.01 -8.68 -26.35
N LEU A 66 -6.13 -7.70 -27.24
CA LEU A 66 -7.38 -7.37 -27.92
C LEU A 66 -7.90 -8.52 -28.79
N ALA A 67 -7.02 -9.22 -29.51
CA ALA A 67 -7.38 -10.39 -30.33
C ALA A 67 -7.86 -11.57 -29.45
N GLU A 68 -7.40 -11.65 -28.20
CA GLU A 68 -7.85 -12.62 -27.18
C GLU A 68 -9.12 -12.17 -26.46
N GLY A 69 -9.76 -11.07 -26.88
CA GLY A 69 -10.97 -10.51 -26.27
C GLY A 69 -10.72 -9.73 -24.98
N ASN A 70 -9.48 -9.38 -24.71
CA ASN A 70 -9.06 -8.64 -23.50
C ASN A 70 -8.65 -7.21 -23.87
N ASP A 71 -9.57 -6.25 -23.71
CA ASP A 71 -9.32 -4.83 -24.00
C ASP A 71 -8.67 -4.14 -22.78
N THR A 72 -7.44 -4.56 -22.46
CA THR A 72 -6.68 -3.98 -21.35
C THR A 72 -5.36 -3.39 -21.81
N VAL A 73 -4.98 -2.27 -21.20
CA VAL A 73 -3.69 -1.62 -21.39
C VAL A 73 -2.84 -1.76 -20.12
N SER A 74 -1.57 -2.12 -20.28
CA SER A 74 -0.61 -2.26 -19.18
C SER A 74 0.73 -1.65 -19.57
N VAL A 75 1.08 -0.48 -19.04
CA VAL A 75 2.26 0.29 -19.44
C VAL A 75 3.01 0.80 -18.23
N VAL A 76 4.35 0.71 -18.28
CA VAL A 76 5.25 1.44 -17.38
C VAL A 76 5.81 2.63 -18.15
N LEU A 77 5.57 3.84 -17.66
CA LEU A 77 6.11 5.06 -18.23
C LEU A 77 7.60 5.26 -17.90
N PRO A 78 8.33 6.15 -18.62
CA PRO A 78 9.74 6.39 -18.34
C PRO A 78 10.08 6.88 -16.95
N ASP A 79 9.13 7.54 -16.24
CA ASP A 79 9.27 7.95 -14.84
C ASP A 79 9.03 6.82 -13.83
N GLY A 80 8.67 5.62 -14.32
CA GLY A 80 8.36 4.45 -13.51
C GLY A 80 6.89 4.35 -13.07
N THR A 81 6.03 5.28 -13.43
CA THR A 81 4.58 5.19 -13.19
C THR A 81 3.99 4.06 -14.02
N TYR A 82 3.24 3.17 -13.36
CA TYR A 82 2.52 2.09 -14.04
C TYR A 82 1.06 2.44 -14.19
N PHE A 83 0.54 2.22 -15.40
CA PHE A 83 -0.88 2.28 -15.70
C PHE A 83 -1.43 0.90 -16.07
N TYR A 84 -2.57 0.57 -15.49
CA TYR A 84 -3.45 -0.49 -15.93
C TYR A 84 -4.82 0.12 -16.22
N ILE A 85 -5.34 -0.11 -17.42
CA ILE A 85 -6.67 0.32 -17.82
C ILE A 85 -7.42 -0.89 -18.36
N ASP A 86 -8.63 -1.12 -17.87
CA ASP A 86 -9.57 -2.12 -18.35
C ASP A 86 -10.75 -1.41 -19.04
N ASP A 87 -10.87 -1.59 -20.36
CA ASP A 87 -12.03 -1.16 -21.13
C ASP A 87 -13.07 -2.28 -21.16
N SER A 88 -13.82 -2.37 -20.09
CA SER A 88 -15.00 -3.26 -20.01
C SER A 88 -16.30 -2.56 -20.44
N SER A 89 -16.22 -1.40 -21.10
CA SER A 89 -17.40 -0.61 -21.49
C SER A 89 -18.37 -1.35 -22.39
N LYS A 90 -17.86 -2.29 -23.20
CA LYS A 90 -18.66 -3.11 -24.11
C LYS A 90 -19.37 -4.29 -23.42
N THR A 91 -18.83 -4.79 -22.33
CA THR A 91 -19.29 -6.01 -21.65
C THR A 91 -19.91 -5.76 -20.29
N LYS A 92 -19.42 -4.75 -19.57
CA LYS A 92 -19.79 -4.45 -18.18
C LYS A 92 -20.14 -2.98 -17.93
N ASP A 93 -20.23 -2.16 -18.98
CA ASP A 93 -20.58 -0.73 -18.93
C ASP A 93 -19.65 0.15 -18.09
N TYR A 94 -18.35 -0.19 -17.93
CA TYR A 94 -17.42 0.63 -17.18
C TYR A 94 -16.00 0.67 -17.79
N TYR A 95 -15.24 1.72 -17.42
CA TYR A 95 -13.78 1.78 -17.54
C TYR A 95 -13.17 1.73 -16.14
N TYR A 96 -12.06 1.02 -15.99
CA TYR A 96 -11.31 1.00 -14.75
C TYR A 96 -9.87 1.43 -14.99
N ILE A 97 -9.36 2.34 -14.16
CA ILE A 97 -7.96 2.78 -14.19
C ILE A 97 -7.31 2.45 -12.85
N LYS A 98 -6.09 1.95 -12.95
CA LYS A 98 -5.16 1.84 -11.83
C LYS A 98 -3.85 2.49 -12.20
N GLU A 99 -3.44 3.50 -11.43
CA GLU A 99 -2.18 4.21 -11.56
C GLU A 99 -1.32 3.97 -10.33
N ILE A 100 -0.09 3.46 -10.52
CA ILE A 100 0.86 3.18 -9.43
C ILE A 100 2.09 4.08 -9.62
N PRO A 101 2.23 5.17 -8.84
CA PRO A 101 3.43 5.99 -8.86
C PRO A 101 4.64 5.21 -8.34
N PRO A 102 5.87 5.46 -8.85
CA PRO A 102 7.07 4.69 -8.48
C PRO A 102 7.46 4.81 -7.00
N TYR A 103 6.99 5.85 -6.32
CA TYR A 103 7.29 6.14 -4.92
C TYR A 103 6.22 5.64 -3.93
N SER A 104 5.11 5.08 -4.42
CA SER A 104 3.94 4.76 -3.60
C SER A 104 3.80 3.27 -3.32
N TYR A 105 3.25 2.92 -2.15
CA TYR A 105 2.71 1.59 -1.83
C TYR A 105 1.27 1.42 -2.31
N PHE A 106 0.66 2.51 -2.79
CA PHE A 106 -0.75 2.57 -3.14
C PHE A 106 -0.93 2.93 -4.60
N ALA A 107 -1.89 2.27 -5.22
CA ALA A 107 -2.42 2.68 -6.50
C ALA A 107 -3.54 3.70 -6.31
N VAL A 108 -3.66 4.64 -7.23
CA VAL A 108 -4.90 5.40 -7.43
C VAL A 108 -5.81 4.56 -8.31
N ALA A 109 -6.97 4.17 -7.76
CA ALA A 109 -7.98 3.42 -8.49
C ALA A 109 -9.17 4.32 -8.82
N LYS A 110 -9.68 4.20 -10.05
CA LYS A 110 -10.79 4.99 -10.56
C LYS A 110 -11.68 4.12 -11.44
N SER A 111 -12.99 4.17 -11.20
CA SER A 111 -14.00 3.55 -12.08
C SER A 111 -14.84 4.63 -12.74
N TYR A 112 -15.19 4.40 -14.01
CA TYR A 112 -16.01 5.32 -14.80
C TYR A 112 -17.13 4.53 -15.49
N ASP A 113 -18.29 5.16 -15.65
CA ASP A 113 -19.36 4.58 -16.44
C ASP A 113 -19.01 4.60 -17.96
N ARG A 114 -19.85 3.98 -18.80
CA ARG A 114 -19.64 3.94 -20.26
C ARG A 114 -19.60 5.32 -20.95
N ARG A 115 -20.09 6.38 -20.29
CA ARG A 115 -20.04 7.76 -20.78
C ARG A 115 -18.70 8.43 -20.44
N GLY A 116 -17.87 7.73 -19.65
CA GLY A 116 -16.63 8.25 -19.11
C GLY A 116 -16.81 9.13 -17.86
N TYR A 117 -17.94 9.07 -17.18
CA TYR A 117 -18.15 9.80 -15.92
C TYR A 117 -17.65 8.98 -14.73
N ILE A 118 -16.86 9.60 -13.85
CA ILE A 118 -16.36 8.95 -12.66
C ILE A 118 -17.52 8.43 -11.79
N THR A 119 -17.41 7.17 -11.35
CA THR A 119 -18.37 6.55 -10.42
C THR A 119 -17.78 6.36 -9.04
N GLU A 120 -16.47 6.06 -8.97
CA GLU A 120 -15.76 5.95 -7.71
C GLU A 120 -14.26 6.15 -7.89
N LYS A 121 -13.59 6.59 -6.81
CA LYS A 121 -12.13 6.68 -6.76
C LYS A 121 -11.59 6.64 -5.34
N GLY A 122 -10.35 6.14 -5.22
CA GLY A 122 -9.65 6.03 -3.94
C GLY A 122 -8.26 5.45 -4.08
N LEU A 123 -7.66 5.11 -2.95
CA LEU A 123 -6.37 4.43 -2.90
C LEU A 123 -6.57 2.93 -2.63
N LEU A 124 -5.83 2.11 -3.38
CA LEU A 124 -5.75 0.67 -3.17
C LEU A 124 -4.36 0.27 -2.70
N GLY A 125 -4.28 -0.53 -1.64
CA GLY A 125 -3.05 -1.22 -1.24
C GLY A 125 -2.70 -2.32 -2.24
N GLU A 126 -1.47 -2.31 -2.74
CA GLU A 126 -0.97 -3.30 -3.67
C GLU A 126 -0.23 -4.44 -2.91
N PRO A 127 -0.31 -5.68 -3.36
CA PRO A 127 -1.06 -6.22 -4.52
C PRO A 127 -2.49 -6.70 -4.21
N HIS A 128 -2.95 -6.65 -2.97
CA HIS A 128 -4.16 -7.34 -2.51
C HIS A 128 -5.42 -6.47 -2.48
N PHE A 129 -5.40 -5.29 -3.11
CA PHE A 129 -6.59 -4.47 -3.41
C PHE A 129 -7.45 -4.10 -2.19
N TRP A 130 -6.85 -3.78 -1.05
CA TRP A 130 -7.58 -3.25 0.08
C TRP A 130 -7.65 -1.72 0.03
N GLU A 131 -8.79 -1.14 0.37
CA GLU A 131 -9.02 0.30 0.30
C GLU A 131 -8.26 1.03 1.41
N LYS A 132 -7.65 2.18 1.08
CA LYS A 132 -6.95 3.07 2.01
C LYS A 132 -7.55 4.46 1.99
N GLY A 133 -7.72 5.05 3.17
CA GLY A 133 -8.17 6.43 3.31
C GLY A 133 -9.59 6.66 2.83
N ARG A 134 -9.81 7.84 2.28
CA ARG A 134 -11.13 8.24 1.78
C ARG A 134 -11.37 7.77 0.36
N TRP A 135 -12.50 7.10 0.16
CA TRP A 135 -13.06 6.77 -1.14
C TRP A 135 -14.27 7.62 -1.43
N TYR A 136 -14.39 8.06 -2.67
CA TYR A 136 -15.40 8.98 -3.15
C TYR A 136 -16.27 8.30 -4.18
N TYR A 137 -17.58 8.35 -4.00
CA TYR A 137 -18.60 7.72 -4.85
C TYR A 137 -19.49 8.78 -5.45
N PHE A 138 -19.76 8.69 -6.73
CA PHE A 138 -20.50 9.69 -7.49
C PHE A 138 -21.75 9.09 -8.08
N ASN A 139 -22.81 9.88 -8.15
CA ASN A 139 -24.04 9.48 -8.82
C ASN A 139 -23.95 9.68 -10.34
N LYS A 140 -25.00 9.28 -11.07
CA LYS A 140 -25.07 9.35 -12.54
C LYS A 140 -25.01 10.78 -13.10
N GLU A 141 -25.28 11.78 -12.28
CA GLU A 141 -25.20 13.22 -12.60
C GLU A 141 -23.80 13.80 -12.30
N GLY A 142 -22.86 12.99 -11.82
CA GLY A 142 -21.49 13.40 -11.47
C GLY A 142 -21.39 14.15 -10.13
N LYS A 143 -22.42 14.11 -9.30
CA LYS A 143 -22.38 14.70 -7.97
C LYS A 143 -21.78 13.69 -6.98
N LEU A 144 -20.92 14.18 -6.08
CA LEU A 144 -20.44 13.36 -4.97
C LEU A 144 -21.62 12.94 -4.10
N GLU A 145 -21.89 11.64 -4.03
CA GLU A 145 -23.01 11.05 -3.30
C GLU A 145 -22.56 10.54 -1.92
N LYS A 146 -21.39 9.93 -1.87
CA LYS A 146 -20.91 9.27 -0.65
C LYS A 146 -19.40 9.37 -0.52
N THR A 147 -18.94 9.50 0.72
CA THR A 147 -17.53 9.34 1.08
C THR A 147 -17.42 8.29 2.18
N ILE A 148 -16.53 7.32 2.00
CA ILE A 148 -16.22 6.30 3.00
C ILE A 148 -14.76 6.47 3.39
N ASN A 149 -14.48 6.54 4.69
CA ASN A 149 -13.11 6.49 5.20
C ASN A 149 -12.78 5.07 5.65
N TYR A 150 -12.06 4.34 4.82
CA TYR A 150 -11.70 2.96 5.12
C TYR A 150 -10.61 2.82 6.21
N ASP A 151 -9.97 3.90 6.64
CA ASP A 151 -9.03 3.84 7.76
C ASP A 151 -9.74 3.72 9.12
N GLU A 152 -11.03 4.05 9.19
CA GLU A 152 -11.81 3.95 10.44
C GLU A 152 -12.02 2.52 10.93
N VAL A 153 -11.81 1.51 10.07
CA VAL A 153 -11.93 0.09 10.47
C VAL A 153 -10.74 -0.41 11.29
N SER A 154 -9.64 0.36 11.32
CA SER A 154 -8.40 -0.04 11.98
C SER A 154 -7.82 1.10 12.81
N LYS A 155 -7.62 0.89 14.12
CA LYS A 155 -6.88 1.83 14.98
C LYS A 155 -5.37 1.65 14.83
N PHE A 156 -4.92 0.43 14.54
CA PHE A 156 -3.53 0.16 14.20
C PHE A 156 -3.35 0.48 12.72
N THR A 157 -2.72 1.62 12.45
CA THR A 157 -2.66 2.22 11.11
C THR A 157 -1.67 1.52 10.19
N PHE A 158 -1.74 1.78 8.87
CA PHE A 158 -0.77 1.25 7.92
C PHE A 158 0.66 1.70 8.24
N GLU A 159 0.84 2.94 8.70
CA GLU A 159 2.15 3.48 9.10
C GLU A 159 2.75 2.69 10.27
N GLN A 160 1.93 2.25 11.22
CA GLN A 160 2.37 1.38 12.31
C GLN A 160 2.69 -0.04 11.82
N VAL A 161 1.96 -0.55 10.82
CA VAL A 161 2.31 -1.81 10.13
C VAL A 161 3.64 -1.67 9.39
N GLU A 162 3.88 -0.54 8.71
CA GLU A 162 5.18 -0.25 8.09
C GLU A 162 6.30 -0.26 9.12
N ASP A 163 6.12 0.43 10.26
CA ASP A 163 7.09 0.44 11.35
C ASP A 163 7.35 -0.96 11.90
N PHE A 164 6.31 -1.77 12.07
CA PHE A 164 6.44 -3.17 12.46
C PHE A 164 7.30 -3.95 11.46
N CYS A 165 7.00 -3.88 10.18
CA CYS A 165 7.78 -4.55 9.12
C CYS A 165 9.24 -4.13 9.14
N LEU A 166 9.50 -2.82 9.24
CA LEU A 166 10.86 -2.28 9.30
C LEU A 166 11.61 -2.73 10.56
N SER A 167 10.93 -2.84 11.72
CA SER A 167 11.51 -3.36 12.97
C SER A 167 11.96 -4.82 12.86
N LYS A 168 11.30 -5.60 11.97
CA LYS A 168 11.64 -6.98 11.64
C LYS A 168 12.66 -7.10 10.48
N GLY A 169 13.18 -5.98 9.97
CA GLY A 169 14.10 -5.98 8.83
C GLY A 169 13.44 -6.27 7.47
N MET A 170 12.11 -6.28 7.42
CA MET A 170 11.36 -6.53 6.19
C MET A 170 11.45 -5.30 5.29
N LYS A 171 11.72 -5.52 4.00
CA LYS A 171 11.68 -4.45 2.99
C LYS A 171 10.25 -4.28 2.50
N LEU A 172 9.78 -3.05 2.44
CA LEU A 172 8.51 -2.72 1.79
C LEU A 172 8.78 -2.25 0.35
N ARG A 173 7.93 -2.68 -0.57
CA ARG A 173 8.05 -2.29 -1.97
C ARG A 173 7.23 -1.05 -2.28
N ARG A 174 7.78 -0.22 -3.16
CA ARG A 174 7.11 0.94 -3.74
C ARG A 174 7.07 0.80 -5.26
N GLY A 175 6.04 1.34 -5.86
CA GLY A 175 5.86 1.29 -7.31
C GLY A 175 5.47 -0.07 -7.85
N TYR A 176 5.37 -0.14 -9.17
CA TYR A 176 5.06 -1.36 -9.90
C TYR A 176 6.30 -2.26 -10.04
N ASN A 177 6.15 -3.53 -9.73
CA ASN A 177 7.26 -4.48 -9.69
C ASN A 177 7.22 -5.57 -10.77
N GLY A 178 6.39 -5.39 -11.80
CA GLY A 178 6.21 -6.38 -12.85
C GLY A 178 5.28 -7.55 -12.47
N ARG A 179 4.83 -8.30 -13.45
CA ARG A 179 3.97 -9.46 -13.23
C ARG A 179 4.73 -10.59 -12.54
N GLY A 180 4.16 -11.14 -11.50
CA GLY A 180 4.55 -12.45 -10.96
C GLY A 180 5.82 -12.51 -10.14
N THR A 181 6.48 -11.37 -9.83
CA THR A 181 7.67 -11.36 -8.99
C THR A 181 7.35 -11.26 -7.50
N ILE A 182 6.23 -11.82 -7.09
CA ILE A 182 5.85 -11.94 -5.67
C ILE A 182 6.92 -12.72 -4.88
N TYR A 183 7.73 -13.54 -5.55
CA TYR A 183 8.45 -14.64 -4.93
C TYR A 183 9.98 -14.52 -4.85
N LYS A 184 10.64 -13.47 -5.28
CA LYS A 184 12.11 -13.37 -5.12
C LYS A 184 12.55 -12.02 -4.56
N GLY A 185 12.85 -11.99 -3.25
CA GLY A 185 13.41 -10.81 -2.58
C GLY A 185 12.47 -9.60 -2.65
N ALA A 186 11.19 -9.89 -2.75
CA ALA A 186 10.15 -9.01 -3.19
C ALA A 186 9.79 -7.97 -2.14
N GLY A 187 10.09 -8.21 -0.89
CA GLY A 187 9.62 -7.39 0.20
C GLY A 187 8.33 -7.94 0.81
N ALA A 188 7.84 -7.25 1.83
CA ALA A 188 6.62 -7.62 2.49
C ALA A 188 5.40 -7.31 1.63
N LEU A 189 4.48 -8.27 1.56
CA LEU A 189 3.12 -8.09 1.08
C LEU A 189 2.26 -7.81 2.29
N ILE A 190 1.45 -6.76 2.22
CA ILE A 190 0.58 -6.34 3.31
C ILE A 190 -0.85 -6.32 2.79
N GLU A 191 -1.71 -7.04 3.49
CA GLU A 191 -3.14 -7.07 3.23
C GLU A 191 -3.91 -6.67 4.49
N ARG A 192 -4.99 -5.91 4.33
CA ARG A 192 -5.93 -5.65 5.40
C ARG A 192 -7.16 -6.53 5.22
N ILE A 193 -7.30 -7.53 6.07
CA ILE A 193 -8.46 -8.40 6.12
C ILE A 193 -9.47 -7.79 7.07
N TYR A 194 -10.57 -7.28 6.53
CA TYR A 194 -11.68 -6.76 7.31
C TYR A 194 -13.00 -7.36 6.81
N ARG A 195 -13.71 -8.02 7.72
CA ARG A 195 -15.06 -8.56 7.45
C ARG A 195 -15.97 -8.12 8.59
N PRO A 196 -16.96 -7.24 8.33
CA PRO A 196 -17.92 -6.82 9.33
C PRO A 196 -18.57 -8.04 10.00
N GLY A 197 -18.50 -8.14 11.33
CA GLY A 197 -19.00 -9.29 12.09
C GLY A 197 -18.19 -10.58 11.97
N GLY A 198 -17.09 -10.58 11.25
CA GLY A 198 -16.17 -11.72 11.13
C GLY A 198 -15.23 -11.87 12.32
N SER A 199 -14.80 -13.10 12.60
CA SER A 199 -13.87 -13.43 13.70
C SER A 199 -12.41 -13.07 13.41
N TYR A 200 -12.08 -12.67 12.16
CA TYR A 200 -10.72 -12.39 11.72
C TYR A 200 -10.65 -11.03 11.05
N ASN A 201 -10.36 -10.00 11.85
CA ASN A 201 -10.02 -8.67 11.34
C ASN A 201 -8.56 -8.41 11.67
N CYS A 202 -7.68 -8.46 10.66
CA CYS A 202 -6.24 -8.38 10.88
C CYS A 202 -5.51 -7.72 9.71
N TRP A 203 -4.30 -7.25 10.00
CA TRP A 203 -3.26 -7.05 9.00
C TRP A 203 -2.58 -8.39 8.76
N ASP A 204 -2.59 -8.87 7.53
CA ASP A 204 -1.87 -10.07 7.09
C ASP A 204 -0.60 -9.63 6.37
N ILE A 205 0.55 -10.12 6.83
CA ILE A 205 1.86 -9.70 6.34
C ILE A 205 2.64 -10.95 5.95
N SER A 206 2.98 -11.07 4.68
CA SER A 206 3.81 -12.13 4.14
C SER A 206 5.12 -11.54 3.65
N TYR A 207 6.24 -11.95 4.24
CA TYR A 207 7.59 -11.52 3.84
C TYR A 207 8.42 -12.68 3.32
N TRP A 208 8.76 -12.61 2.05
CA TRP A 208 9.60 -13.59 1.38
C TRP A 208 11.07 -13.18 1.47
N GLY A 209 11.81 -13.83 2.37
CA GLY A 209 13.26 -13.75 2.42
C GLY A 209 13.91 -14.61 1.33
N GLU A 210 15.24 -14.74 1.36
CA GLU A 210 15.97 -15.54 0.36
C GLU A 210 15.67 -17.05 0.47
N THR A 211 15.47 -17.55 1.68
CA THR A 211 15.31 -18.98 1.99
C THR A 211 14.11 -19.28 2.89
N HIS A 212 13.30 -18.28 3.22
CA HIS A 212 12.19 -18.44 4.16
C HIS A 212 11.02 -17.52 3.82
N LEU A 213 9.85 -17.84 4.35
CA LEU A 213 8.67 -17.00 4.40
C LEU A 213 8.36 -16.71 5.88
N ASP A 214 8.34 -15.45 6.26
CA ASP A 214 7.75 -15.00 7.52
C ASP A 214 6.32 -14.55 7.28
N TRP A 215 5.39 -15.11 8.05
CA TRP A 215 3.98 -14.77 7.95
C TRP A 215 3.45 -14.30 9.32
N TYR A 216 2.92 -13.07 9.34
CA TYR A 216 2.35 -12.45 10.54
C TYR A 216 0.90 -12.07 10.31
N ARG A 217 0.11 -12.16 11.39
CA ARG A 217 -1.19 -11.50 11.50
C ARG A 217 -1.18 -10.60 12.71
N LEU A 218 -1.53 -9.32 12.51
CA LEU A 218 -1.62 -8.33 13.58
C LEU A 218 -3.08 -7.92 13.75
N ASP A 219 -3.50 -7.76 15.00
CA ASP A 219 -4.82 -7.23 15.31
C ASP A 219 -5.02 -5.82 14.74
N LEU A 220 -6.18 -5.56 14.10
CA LEU A 220 -6.47 -4.26 13.47
C LEU A 220 -6.60 -3.12 14.48
N GLN A 221 -6.87 -3.40 15.76
CA GLN A 221 -7.11 -2.38 16.76
C GLN A 221 -5.87 -2.10 17.61
N THR A 222 -5.13 -3.15 17.95
CA THR A 222 -4.02 -3.06 18.91
C THR A 222 -2.64 -3.23 18.27
N GLY A 223 -2.56 -3.89 17.10
CA GLY A 223 -1.30 -4.30 16.49
C GLY A 223 -0.65 -5.50 17.16
N GLU A 224 -1.34 -6.14 18.11
CA GLU A 224 -0.84 -7.36 18.74
C GLU A 224 -0.64 -8.47 17.70
N VAL A 225 0.44 -9.24 17.85
CA VAL A 225 0.71 -10.38 16.97
C VAL A 225 -0.23 -11.52 17.35
N LEU A 226 -1.26 -11.72 16.55
CA LEU A 226 -2.23 -12.81 16.70
C LEU A 226 -1.69 -14.13 16.18
N PHE A 227 -0.80 -14.07 15.21
CA PHE A 227 -0.20 -15.25 14.58
C PHE A 227 1.17 -14.92 14.02
N TYR A 228 2.10 -15.84 14.17
CA TYR A 228 3.39 -15.83 13.49
C TYR A 228 3.76 -17.25 13.07
N ASN A 229 4.20 -17.41 11.86
CA ASN A 229 4.82 -18.65 11.38
C ASN A 229 6.00 -18.35 10.46
N LYS A 230 7.01 -19.19 10.52
CA LYS A 230 8.17 -19.15 9.66
C LYS A 230 8.29 -20.47 8.91
N PHE A 231 8.36 -20.39 7.60
CA PHE A 231 8.55 -21.53 6.73
C PHE A 231 9.97 -21.47 6.16
N ASP A 232 10.84 -22.35 6.63
CA ASP A 232 12.23 -22.44 6.15
C ASP A 232 12.35 -23.41 4.97
N GLY A 233 13.44 -23.26 4.18
CA GLY A 233 13.78 -24.17 3.11
C GLY A 233 12.95 -24.01 1.83
N ILE A 234 12.21 -22.90 1.68
CA ILE A 234 11.52 -22.60 0.44
C ILE A 234 12.56 -22.25 -0.63
N ARG A 235 12.69 -23.13 -1.61
CA ARG A 235 13.52 -22.90 -2.81
C ARG A 235 12.59 -22.56 -3.97
N TYR A 236 12.89 -21.47 -4.67
CA TYR A 236 12.18 -20.98 -5.85
C TYR A 236 12.99 -21.30 -7.12
#